data_a9f80339adcdc5b9c32ad77733a9e4ea
#
_entry.id   a9f80339adcdc5b9c32ad77733a9e4ea
#
_cell.length_a   1.000
_cell.length_b   1.000
_cell.length_c   1.000
_cell.angle_alpha   90.00
_cell.angle_beta   90.00
_cell.angle_gamma   90.00
#
_symmetry.space_group_name_H-M   'P 1'
#
loop_
_entity.id
_entity.type
_entity.pdbx_description
1 polymer ?
#
loop_
_entity_poly.entity_id
_entity_poly.type
_entity_poly.pdbx_seq_one_letter_code
_entity_poly.pdbx_strand_id
1 'polypeptide(L)'
;SSRLLTPEPMIPLPALAVATLGFVVNLIAFRWLHSGSSNTNMRSAALHVLGDLLGSAAAIIAALAVYLFGWLYADPVLTLLIVAILGRGAYRVLKETTHILLEGVPKGIDLQAIKRGLTDKVDGVVQIHHVHAWGLTAEKPLLTLHALVQEGTGVQTVVEDIKAVLRESYRIDHSTIQI
;
A
#
# COMPACT_ATOMS: atom_id res chain seq x y z
N SER A 1 20.46 15.27 17.44
CA SER A 1 20.48 16.75 17.38
C SER A 1 21.86 17.38 17.66
N SER A 2 22.77 16.72 18.42
CA SER A 2 24.13 17.24 18.67
C SER A 2 25.01 17.27 17.41
N ARG A 3 24.88 16.33 16.49
CA ARG A 3 25.66 16.25 15.25
C ARG A 3 25.40 17.39 14.24
N LEU A 4 24.25 18.08 14.36
CA LEU A 4 23.96 19.25 13.54
C LEU A 4 24.73 20.49 14.03
N LEU A 5 25.04 20.55 15.33
CA LEU A 5 25.72 21.69 15.95
C LEU A 5 27.26 21.48 16.02
N THR A 6 27.69 20.23 16.18
CA THR A 6 29.10 19.84 16.24
C THR A 6 29.30 18.55 15.44
N PRO A 7 29.58 18.66 14.11
CA PRO A 7 29.82 17.47 13.29
C PRO A 7 31.14 16.80 13.72
N GLU A 8 31.05 15.51 14.09
CA GLU A 8 32.24 14.70 14.41
C GLU A 8 32.99 14.32 13.13
N PRO A 9 34.33 14.28 13.16
CA PRO A 9 35.12 13.88 12.01
C PRO A 9 34.87 12.40 11.67
N MET A 10 34.35 12.13 10.49
CA MET A 10 34.16 10.79 9.93
C MET A 10 35.49 10.32 9.32
N ILE A 11 35.84 9.03 9.51
CA ILE A 11 36.92 8.41 8.77
C ILE A 11 36.40 7.90 7.44
N PRO A 12 36.70 8.56 6.29
CA PRO A 12 35.93 8.36 5.05
C PRO A 12 36.12 6.98 4.45
N LEU A 13 37.34 6.43 4.43
CA LEU A 13 37.66 5.17 3.75
C LEU A 13 36.98 3.94 4.35
N PRO A 14 37.02 3.67 5.67
CA PRO A 14 36.29 2.58 6.28
C PRO A 14 34.78 2.76 6.16
N ALA A 15 34.27 3.98 6.31
CA ALA A 15 32.84 4.27 6.14
C ALA A 15 32.37 3.95 4.72
N LEU A 16 33.15 4.32 3.71
CA LEU A 16 32.85 4.03 2.30
C LEU A 16 32.82 2.52 2.03
N ALA A 17 33.79 1.74 2.57
CA ALA A 17 33.82 0.31 2.36
C ALA A 17 32.60 -0.41 2.97
N VAL A 18 32.25 -0.08 4.22
CA VAL A 18 31.09 -0.67 4.91
C VAL A 18 29.78 -0.26 4.23
N ALA A 19 29.64 1.02 3.86
CA ALA A 19 28.44 1.52 3.18
C ALA A 19 28.25 0.90 1.79
N THR A 20 29.32 0.69 1.03
CA THR A 20 29.28 0.03 -0.27
C THR A 20 28.84 -1.43 -0.15
N LEU A 21 29.40 -2.17 0.82
CA LEU A 21 29.00 -3.55 1.09
C LEU A 21 27.50 -3.63 1.46
N GLY A 22 27.07 -2.78 2.39
CA GLY A 22 25.66 -2.67 2.79
C GLY A 22 24.73 -2.34 1.61
N PHE A 23 25.16 -1.39 0.76
CA PHE A 23 24.41 -1.02 -0.44
C PHE A 23 24.20 -2.21 -1.40
N VAL A 24 25.25 -2.97 -1.70
CA VAL A 24 25.19 -4.13 -2.59
C VAL A 24 24.26 -5.21 -2.03
N VAL A 25 24.41 -5.56 -0.74
CA VAL A 25 23.56 -6.58 -0.09
C VAL A 25 22.09 -6.14 -0.12
N ASN A 26 21.80 -4.89 0.25
CA ASN A 26 20.44 -4.37 0.26
C ASN A 26 19.86 -4.23 -1.15
N LEU A 27 20.66 -3.95 -2.18
CA LEU A 27 20.23 -3.92 -3.57
C LEU A 27 19.78 -5.31 -4.06
N ILE A 28 20.52 -6.36 -3.69
CA ILE A 28 20.17 -7.75 -3.99
C ILE A 28 18.84 -8.11 -3.30
N ALA A 29 18.71 -7.81 -2.01
CA ALA A 29 17.50 -8.05 -1.24
C ALA A 29 16.30 -7.31 -1.83
N PHE A 30 16.46 -6.05 -2.23
CA PHE A 30 15.42 -5.24 -2.85
C PHE A 30 14.93 -5.84 -4.17
N ARG A 31 15.84 -6.32 -5.01
CA ARG A 31 15.47 -6.97 -6.28
C ARG A 31 14.67 -8.26 -6.07
N TRP A 32 15.02 -9.04 -5.06
CA TRP A 32 14.27 -10.26 -4.74
C TRP A 32 12.87 -9.95 -4.18
N LEU A 33 12.74 -8.93 -3.35
CA LEU A 33 11.45 -8.51 -2.81
C LEU A 33 10.50 -8.00 -3.90
N HIS A 34 11.00 -7.33 -4.94
CA HIS A 34 10.17 -6.75 -6.02
C HIS A 34 9.62 -7.79 -7.01
N SER A 35 10.11 -9.01 -7.00
CA SER A 35 9.61 -10.10 -7.85
C SER A 35 8.40 -10.85 -7.27
N GLY A 36 7.93 -10.49 -6.07
CA GLY A 36 6.82 -11.13 -5.37
C GLY A 36 5.49 -10.37 -5.43
N SER A 37 4.43 -10.96 -4.86
CA SER A 37 3.09 -10.36 -4.77
C SER A 37 3.05 -9.08 -3.93
N SER A 38 2.33 -8.05 -4.38
CA SER A 38 2.26 -6.72 -3.75
C SER A 38 1.20 -6.65 -2.64
N ASN A 39 1.36 -7.39 -1.55
CA ASN A 39 0.50 -7.23 -0.38
C ASN A 39 1.08 -6.19 0.61
N THR A 40 0.29 -5.77 1.62
CA THR A 40 0.68 -4.75 2.60
C THR A 40 1.94 -5.13 3.37
N ASN A 41 2.15 -6.43 3.69
CA ASN A 41 3.35 -6.91 4.36
C ASN A 41 4.59 -6.76 3.46
N MET A 42 4.48 -7.07 2.17
CA MET A 42 5.56 -6.86 1.21
C MET A 42 5.91 -5.38 1.03
N ARG A 43 4.92 -4.49 1.05
CA ARG A 43 5.15 -3.03 1.00
C ARG A 43 5.89 -2.52 2.22
N SER A 44 5.57 -3.03 3.41
CA SER A 44 6.28 -2.68 4.65
C SER A 44 7.73 -3.20 4.63
N ALA A 45 7.95 -4.44 4.20
CA ALA A 45 9.28 -5.00 4.02
C ALA A 45 10.10 -4.24 2.95
N ALA A 46 9.48 -3.88 1.83
CA ALA A 46 10.12 -3.08 0.78
C ALA A 46 10.52 -1.69 1.26
N LEU A 47 9.71 -1.03 2.11
CA LEU A 47 10.06 0.25 2.74
C LEU A 47 11.25 0.13 3.67
N HIS A 48 11.35 -0.96 4.43
CA HIS A 48 12.51 -1.21 5.30
C HIS A 48 13.79 -1.37 4.48
N VAL A 49 13.79 -2.26 3.48
CA VAL A 49 14.95 -2.48 2.59
C VAL A 49 15.30 -1.22 1.79
N LEU A 50 14.29 -0.45 1.36
CA LEU A 50 14.51 0.85 0.71
C LEU A 50 15.18 1.84 1.68
N GLY A 51 14.80 1.83 2.95
CA GLY A 51 15.44 2.64 3.99
C GLY A 51 16.92 2.32 4.14
N ASP A 52 17.26 1.04 4.21
CA ASP A 52 18.64 0.58 4.33
C ASP A 52 19.46 0.92 3.07
N LEU A 53 18.82 0.81 1.90
CA LEU A 53 19.46 1.16 0.62
C LEU A 53 19.73 2.66 0.52
N LEU A 54 18.75 3.49 0.87
CA LEU A 54 18.90 4.95 0.90
C LEU A 54 19.92 5.38 1.97
N GLY A 55 19.92 4.73 3.15
CA GLY A 55 20.91 4.97 4.21
C GLY A 55 22.33 4.66 3.75
N SER A 56 22.53 3.52 3.10
CA SER A 56 23.84 3.12 2.55
C SER A 56 24.28 4.07 1.42
N ALA A 57 23.37 4.44 0.53
CA ALA A 57 23.66 5.42 -0.54
C ALA A 57 24.06 6.79 0.02
N ALA A 58 23.32 7.27 1.03
CA ALA A 58 23.64 8.55 1.68
C ALA A 58 24.99 8.49 2.41
N ALA A 59 25.32 7.38 3.08
CA ALA A 59 26.61 7.21 3.72
C ALA A 59 27.77 7.24 2.70
N ILE A 60 27.58 6.63 1.52
CA ILE A 60 28.54 6.71 0.42
C ILE A 60 28.71 8.15 -0.05
N ILE A 61 27.59 8.85 -0.32
CA ILE A 61 27.60 10.24 -0.79
C ILE A 61 28.22 11.17 0.26
N ALA A 62 27.87 10.98 1.55
CA ALA A 62 28.44 11.77 2.64
C ALA A 62 29.95 11.53 2.77
N ALA A 63 30.40 10.27 2.73
CA ALA A 63 31.82 9.94 2.80
C ALA A 63 32.62 10.55 1.64
N LEU A 64 32.07 10.52 0.42
CA LEU A 64 32.67 11.17 -0.76
C LEU A 64 32.68 12.68 -0.63
N ALA A 65 31.59 13.29 -0.13
CA ALA A 65 31.51 14.72 0.08
C ALA A 65 32.53 15.23 1.11
N VAL A 66 32.74 14.47 2.20
CA VAL A 66 33.79 14.77 3.18
C VAL A 66 35.17 14.57 2.57
N TYR A 67 35.40 13.48 1.83
CA TYR A 67 36.69 13.15 1.24
C TYR A 67 37.14 14.16 0.17
N LEU A 68 36.20 14.56 -0.73
CA LEU A 68 36.53 15.43 -1.87
C LEU A 68 36.44 16.92 -1.54
N PHE A 69 35.49 17.30 -0.68
CA PHE A 69 35.14 18.73 -0.44
C PHE A 69 35.30 19.17 1.03
N GLY A 70 35.59 18.24 1.95
CA GLY A 70 35.63 18.56 3.39
C GLY A 70 34.26 18.93 3.98
N TRP A 71 33.14 18.60 3.32
CA TRP A 71 31.79 19.02 3.71
C TRP A 71 31.21 18.11 4.79
N LEU A 72 31.50 18.44 6.06
CA LEU A 72 31.08 17.68 7.24
C LEU A 72 29.55 17.63 7.46
N TYR A 73 28.81 18.58 6.91
CA TYR A 73 27.34 18.62 7.05
C TYR A 73 26.59 17.72 6.05
N ALA A 74 27.28 17.05 5.14
CA ALA A 74 26.67 16.17 4.15
C ALA A 74 25.83 15.05 4.80
N ASP A 75 26.38 14.38 5.82
CA ASP A 75 25.71 13.29 6.53
C ASP A 75 24.42 13.73 7.25
N PRO A 76 24.41 14.78 8.09
CA PRO A 76 23.17 15.27 8.70
C PRO A 76 22.10 15.70 7.70
N VAL A 77 22.48 16.38 6.61
CA VAL A 77 21.53 16.85 5.58
C VAL A 77 20.91 15.66 4.85
N LEU A 78 21.71 14.70 4.41
CA LEU A 78 21.22 13.49 3.73
C LEU A 78 20.37 12.64 4.66
N THR A 79 20.73 12.52 5.93
CA THR A 79 19.93 11.82 6.94
C THR A 79 18.55 12.44 7.09
N LEU A 80 18.43 13.77 7.20
CA LEU A 80 17.14 14.47 7.27
C LEU A 80 16.29 14.25 6.03
N LEU A 81 16.90 14.27 4.85
CA LEU A 81 16.22 14.01 3.58
C LEU A 81 15.63 12.58 3.57
N ILE A 82 16.42 11.58 3.98
CA ILE A 82 15.98 10.19 4.05
C ILE A 82 14.84 10.03 5.06
N VAL A 83 14.96 10.61 6.25
CA VAL A 83 13.89 10.58 7.26
C VAL A 83 12.60 11.17 6.72
N ALA A 84 12.64 12.24 5.95
CA ALA A 84 11.45 12.83 5.33
C ALA A 84 10.82 11.89 4.27
N ILE A 85 11.65 11.27 3.42
CA ILE A 85 11.19 10.32 2.39
C ILE A 85 10.54 9.08 3.04
N LEU A 86 11.22 8.45 3.99
CA LEU A 86 10.74 7.27 4.69
C LEU A 86 9.51 7.56 5.55
N GLY A 87 9.50 8.71 6.25
CA GLY A 87 8.36 9.17 7.05
C GLY A 87 7.10 9.33 6.21
N ARG A 88 7.24 9.91 4.99
CA ARG A 88 6.12 9.99 4.04
C ARG A 88 5.63 8.61 3.59
N GLY A 89 6.55 7.68 3.33
CA GLY A 89 6.22 6.28 2.98
C GLY A 89 5.49 5.57 4.10
N ALA A 90 6.01 5.63 5.31
CA ALA A 90 5.42 5.04 6.52
C ALA A 90 4.03 5.63 6.80
N TYR A 91 3.86 6.95 6.70
CA TYR A 91 2.55 7.59 6.85
C TYR A 91 1.51 7.07 5.85
N ARG A 92 1.93 6.85 4.58
CA ARG A 92 1.03 6.31 3.55
C ARG A 92 0.59 4.88 3.88
N VAL A 93 1.52 4.01 4.30
CA VAL A 93 1.21 2.63 4.71
C VAL A 93 0.30 2.63 5.93
N LEU A 94 0.62 3.44 6.94
CA LEU A 94 -0.20 3.56 8.14
C LEU A 94 -1.64 4.01 7.82
N LYS A 95 -1.80 5.04 6.98
CA LYS A 95 -3.12 5.54 6.54
C LYS A 95 -3.92 4.46 5.81
N GLU A 96 -3.27 3.67 4.93
CA GLU A 96 -3.92 2.61 4.17
C GLU A 96 -4.33 1.45 5.09
N THR A 97 -3.43 1.02 5.97
CA THR A 97 -3.71 -0.05 6.95
C THR A 97 -4.83 0.36 7.91
N THR A 98 -4.79 1.59 8.43
CA THR A 98 -5.86 2.12 9.31
C THR A 98 -7.19 2.16 8.58
N HIS A 99 -7.22 2.56 7.29
CA HIS A 99 -8.45 2.58 6.50
C HIS A 99 -9.05 1.17 6.34
N ILE A 100 -8.21 0.15 6.12
CA ILE A 100 -8.65 -1.26 6.05
C ILE A 100 -9.16 -1.74 7.41
N LEU A 101 -8.44 -1.47 8.50
CA LEU A 101 -8.83 -1.87 9.86
C LEU A 101 -10.13 -1.21 10.34
N LEU A 102 -10.42 -0.02 9.85
CA LEU A 102 -11.67 0.70 10.11
C LEU A 102 -12.78 0.35 9.12
N GLU A 103 -12.64 -0.74 8.37
CA GLU A 103 -13.61 -1.23 7.38
C GLU A 103 -14.01 -0.16 6.35
N GLY A 104 -13.06 0.70 5.99
CA GLY A 104 -13.28 1.73 4.99
C GLY A 104 -13.54 1.14 3.60
N VAL A 105 -14.41 1.81 2.82
CA VAL A 105 -14.72 1.39 1.45
C VAL A 105 -13.44 1.35 0.60
N PRO A 106 -13.13 0.20 -0.05
CA PRO A 106 -11.94 0.05 -0.85
C PRO A 106 -11.85 1.08 -1.98
N LYS A 107 -10.63 1.52 -2.28
CA LYS A 107 -10.41 2.48 -3.38
C LYS A 107 -10.90 1.91 -4.71
N GLY A 108 -11.65 2.73 -5.45
CA GLY A 108 -12.17 2.33 -6.76
C GLY A 108 -13.55 1.64 -6.72
N ILE A 109 -14.12 1.42 -5.53
CA ILE A 109 -15.48 0.93 -5.39
C ILE A 109 -16.44 2.12 -5.19
N ASP A 110 -17.37 2.27 -6.14
CA ASP A 110 -18.49 3.22 -6.06
C ASP A 110 -19.79 2.45 -5.73
N LEU A 111 -20.23 2.56 -4.48
CA LEU A 111 -21.43 1.89 -3.99
C LEU A 111 -22.70 2.33 -4.73
N GLN A 112 -22.75 3.58 -5.21
CA GLN A 112 -23.90 4.07 -5.95
C GLN A 112 -23.93 3.53 -7.39
N ALA A 113 -22.77 3.37 -8.01
CA ALA A 113 -22.66 2.72 -9.31
C ALA A 113 -23.05 1.23 -9.22
N ILE A 114 -22.64 0.54 -8.14
CA ILE A 114 -23.03 -0.85 -7.89
C ILE A 114 -24.56 -0.96 -7.73
N LYS A 115 -25.16 -0.12 -6.87
CA LYS A 115 -26.62 -0.11 -6.68
C LYS A 115 -27.37 0.02 -8.01
N ARG A 116 -27.04 1.03 -8.81
CA ARG A 116 -27.68 1.27 -10.12
C ARG A 116 -27.43 0.10 -11.06
N GLY A 117 -26.17 -0.33 -11.20
CA GLY A 117 -25.81 -1.39 -12.13
C GLY A 117 -26.45 -2.74 -11.81
N LEU A 118 -26.68 -3.07 -10.53
CA LEU A 118 -27.42 -4.29 -10.16
C LEU A 118 -28.90 -4.18 -10.45
N THR A 119 -29.52 -3.03 -10.15
CA THR A 119 -30.94 -2.81 -10.45
C THR A 119 -31.22 -2.80 -11.95
N ASP A 120 -30.29 -2.30 -12.77
CA ASP A 120 -30.45 -2.20 -14.22
C ASP A 120 -30.15 -3.51 -14.97
N LYS A 121 -29.24 -4.36 -14.42
CA LYS A 121 -28.72 -5.54 -15.13
C LYS A 121 -29.29 -6.87 -14.66
N VAL A 122 -29.94 -6.92 -13.49
CA VAL A 122 -30.45 -8.17 -12.93
C VAL A 122 -31.97 -8.16 -12.99
N ASP A 123 -32.50 -9.10 -13.75
CA ASP A 123 -33.97 -9.24 -13.91
C ASP A 123 -34.62 -9.64 -12.57
N GLY A 124 -35.79 -9.03 -12.29
CA GLY A 124 -36.54 -9.29 -11.07
C GLY A 124 -36.06 -8.51 -9.83
N VAL A 125 -34.95 -7.77 -9.90
CA VAL A 125 -34.51 -6.87 -8.83
C VAL A 125 -35.27 -5.56 -8.92
N VAL A 126 -36.00 -5.21 -7.85
CA VAL A 126 -36.78 -3.96 -7.75
C VAL A 126 -35.91 -2.85 -7.14
N GLN A 127 -35.16 -3.19 -6.10
CA GLN A 127 -34.32 -2.22 -5.37
C GLN A 127 -33.15 -2.89 -4.68
N ILE A 128 -32.00 -2.21 -4.69
CA ILE A 128 -30.83 -2.56 -3.89
C ILE A 128 -30.63 -1.53 -2.79
N HIS A 129 -30.49 -1.97 -1.55
CA HIS A 129 -30.27 -1.10 -0.40
C HIS A 129 -29.31 -1.73 0.63
N HIS A 130 -28.92 -0.97 1.67
CA HIS A 130 -27.96 -1.40 2.69
C HIS A 130 -26.68 -2.01 2.08
N VAL A 131 -26.13 -1.33 1.08
CA VAL A 131 -24.88 -1.77 0.44
C VAL A 131 -23.70 -1.29 1.27
N HIS A 132 -22.93 -2.25 1.78
CA HIS A 132 -21.68 -1.98 2.48
C HIS A 132 -20.54 -2.74 1.80
N ALA A 133 -19.38 -2.11 1.69
CA ALA A 133 -18.19 -2.75 1.16
C ALA A 133 -16.99 -2.36 2.01
N TRP A 134 -16.13 -3.32 2.26
CA TRP A 134 -14.85 -3.14 2.96
C TRP A 134 -13.79 -4.06 2.37
N GLY A 135 -12.52 -3.83 2.73
CA GLY A 135 -11.42 -4.69 2.27
C GLY A 135 -10.97 -5.64 3.37
N LEU A 136 -10.85 -6.94 3.06
CA LEU A 136 -10.11 -7.87 3.90
C LEU A 136 -8.60 -7.61 3.76
N THR A 137 -8.18 -7.30 2.53
CA THR A 137 -6.88 -6.74 2.16
C THR A 137 -7.11 -5.64 1.13
N ALA A 138 -6.04 -4.96 0.69
CA ALA A 138 -6.15 -3.95 -0.38
C ALA A 138 -6.72 -4.51 -1.70
N GLU A 139 -6.52 -5.82 -1.95
CA GLU A 139 -6.89 -6.50 -3.20
C GLU A 139 -8.17 -7.36 -3.09
N LYS A 140 -8.70 -7.58 -1.88
CA LYS A 140 -9.86 -8.46 -1.65
C LYS A 140 -11.02 -7.69 -1.04
N PRO A 141 -11.86 -7.05 -1.87
CA PRO A 141 -13.07 -6.40 -1.41
C PRO A 141 -14.12 -7.45 -1.02
N LEU A 142 -14.86 -7.14 0.03
CA LEU A 142 -16.04 -7.84 0.51
C LEU A 142 -17.23 -6.89 0.39
N LEU A 143 -18.42 -7.44 0.13
CA LEU A 143 -19.64 -6.66 -0.02
C LEU A 143 -20.83 -7.35 0.63
N THR A 144 -21.68 -6.57 1.30
CA THR A 144 -23.01 -7.01 1.72
C THR A 144 -24.06 -6.08 1.12
N LEU A 145 -25.21 -6.64 0.80
CA LEU A 145 -26.34 -5.86 0.32
C LEU A 145 -27.68 -6.56 0.63
N HIS A 146 -28.74 -5.75 0.61
CA HIS A 146 -30.10 -6.24 0.60
C HIS A 146 -30.73 -5.95 -0.78
N ALA A 147 -31.45 -6.94 -1.32
CA ALA A 147 -32.16 -6.83 -2.59
C ALA A 147 -33.65 -7.09 -2.39
N LEU A 148 -34.48 -6.14 -2.80
CA LEU A 148 -35.91 -6.34 -2.95
C LEU A 148 -36.18 -6.91 -4.34
N VAL A 149 -36.87 -8.05 -4.42
CA VAL A 149 -37.17 -8.74 -5.66
C VAL A 149 -38.69 -8.79 -5.91
N GLN A 150 -39.11 -8.97 -7.17
CA GLN A 150 -40.49 -9.14 -7.54
C GLN A 150 -41.04 -10.46 -7.03
N GLU A 151 -42.32 -10.50 -6.64
CA GLU A 151 -43.01 -11.73 -6.25
C GLU A 151 -42.98 -12.75 -7.38
N GLY A 152 -42.71 -14.01 -7.04
CA GLY A 152 -42.64 -15.09 -8.02
C GLY A 152 -41.30 -15.28 -8.71
N THR A 153 -40.31 -14.38 -8.46
CA THR A 153 -38.94 -14.55 -8.99
C THR A 153 -38.22 -15.62 -8.23
N GLY A 154 -37.45 -16.44 -8.93
CA GLY A 154 -36.59 -17.48 -8.32
C GLY A 154 -35.44 -16.84 -7.53
N VAL A 155 -35.54 -16.84 -6.20
CA VAL A 155 -34.54 -16.20 -5.30
C VAL A 155 -33.11 -16.68 -5.58
N GLN A 156 -32.94 -18.00 -5.79
CA GLN A 156 -31.62 -18.58 -6.06
C GLN A 156 -30.99 -18.01 -7.36
N THR A 157 -31.77 -17.90 -8.42
CA THR A 157 -31.33 -17.37 -9.71
C THR A 157 -30.91 -15.91 -9.57
N VAL A 158 -31.73 -15.08 -8.91
CA VAL A 158 -31.39 -13.66 -8.68
C VAL A 158 -30.09 -13.50 -7.88
N VAL A 159 -29.88 -14.33 -6.85
CA VAL A 159 -28.63 -14.30 -6.07
C VAL A 159 -27.43 -14.68 -6.93
N GLU A 160 -27.56 -15.67 -7.81
CA GLU A 160 -26.50 -16.08 -8.73
C GLU A 160 -26.18 -14.97 -9.75
N ASP A 161 -27.19 -14.35 -10.32
CA ASP A 161 -27.05 -13.23 -11.28
C ASP A 161 -26.42 -11.99 -10.63
N ILE A 162 -26.83 -11.62 -9.40
CA ILE A 162 -26.21 -10.54 -8.65
C ILE A 162 -24.70 -10.85 -8.43
N LYS A 163 -24.36 -12.08 -8.01
CA LYS A 163 -22.98 -12.49 -7.81
C LYS A 163 -22.17 -12.47 -9.10
N ALA A 164 -22.75 -12.88 -10.22
CA ALA A 164 -22.11 -12.82 -11.53
C ALA A 164 -21.79 -11.37 -11.93
N VAL A 165 -22.76 -10.45 -11.83
CA VAL A 165 -22.55 -9.03 -12.12
C VAL A 165 -21.50 -8.39 -11.19
N LEU A 166 -21.52 -8.73 -9.89
CA LEU A 166 -20.52 -8.22 -8.93
C LEU A 166 -19.11 -8.67 -9.30
N ARG A 167 -18.94 -9.94 -9.70
CA ARG A 167 -17.66 -10.50 -10.11
C ARG A 167 -17.16 -9.90 -11.43
N GLU A 168 -18.01 -9.89 -12.47
CA GLU A 168 -17.62 -9.51 -13.82
C GLU A 168 -17.44 -8.00 -13.99
N SER A 169 -18.39 -7.21 -13.44
CA SER A 169 -18.39 -5.76 -13.64
C SER A 169 -17.61 -5.00 -12.58
N TYR A 170 -17.50 -5.53 -11.33
CA TYR A 170 -16.93 -4.81 -10.18
C TYR A 170 -15.76 -5.53 -9.52
N ARG A 171 -15.41 -6.75 -9.99
CA ARG A 171 -14.32 -7.60 -9.42
C ARG A 171 -14.49 -7.89 -7.93
N ILE A 172 -15.74 -8.12 -7.52
CA ILE A 172 -16.09 -8.48 -6.14
C ILE A 172 -16.47 -9.95 -6.13
N ASP A 173 -15.57 -10.81 -5.63
CA ASP A 173 -15.76 -12.26 -5.58
C ASP A 173 -16.53 -12.71 -4.34
N HIS A 174 -16.47 -11.94 -3.25
CA HIS A 174 -17.11 -12.28 -1.98
C HIS A 174 -18.23 -11.29 -1.66
N SER A 175 -19.45 -11.81 -1.70
CA SER A 175 -20.64 -11.03 -1.35
C SER A 175 -21.64 -11.84 -0.55
N THR A 176 -22.28 -11.18 0.42
CA THR A 176 -23.45 -11.66 1.16
C THR A 176 -24.66 -10.88 0.70
N ILE A 177 -25.69 -11.59 0.24
CA ILE A 177 -26.90 -11.01 -0.33
C ILE A 177 -28.07 -11.51 0.51
N GLN A 178 -28.84 -10.56 1.02
CA GLN A 178 -30.12 -10.83 1.69
C GLN A 178 -31.25 -10.40 0.73
N ILE A 179 -32.20 -11.31 0.50
CA ILE A 179 -33.43 -11.05 -0.27
C ILE A 179 -34.56 -10.73 0.71
#